data_11552191f01ba55f9250ae64bed81283
#
_entry.id   11552191f01ba55f9250ae64bed81283
#
_cell.length_a   1.000
_cell.length_b   1.000
_cell.length_c   1.000
_cell.angle_alpha   90.00
_cell.angle_beta   90.00
_cell.angle_gamma   90.00
#
_symmetry.space_group_name_H-M   'P 1'
#
loop_
_entity.id
_entity.type
_entity.pdbx_description
1 polymer ?
#
loop_
_entity_poly.entity_id
_entity_poly.type
_entity_poly.pdbx_seq_one_letter_code
_entity_poly.pdbx_strand_id
1 'polypeptide(L)'
;MFISTLLISIFTLAELNCENLFDCVHDSLKSDYEYLPYSERKWSVNRYWDKLTNISKELIACGGNSASKDLSLPDICVMCEVENDSVMTYLTRRSLLRKGGYDYVMTQSMDNRGIDVGMIYQPSSFRLVNTISFRLPTTEGHSPTRDILYACGEISNGDTLHIYMVHLPSRLGNVTKAMQFRMLAATTLRNAIDSLCLISPEAKIIV
;
A
#
# COMPACT_ATOMS: atom_id res chain seq x y z
N MET A 1 -1.78 40.97 25.10
CA MET A 1 -2.66 40.53 24.00
C MET A 1 -2.09 39.18 23.53
N PHE A 2 -2.70 38.06 23.93
CA PHE A 2 -2.25 36.73 23.49
C PHE A 2 -2.93 36.42 22.16
N ILE A 3 -2.16 36.31 21.10
CA ILE A 3 -2.65 35.83 19.82
C ILE A 3 -2.64 34.30 19.91
N SER A 4 -3.80 33.69 20.05
CA SER A 4 -3.96 32.24 19.94
C SER A 4 -4.04 31.89 18.45
N THR A 5 -2.99 31.33 17.90
CA THR A 5 -3.00 30.79 16.53
C THR A 5 -3.55 29.37 16.58
N LEU A 6 -4.74 29.17 16.01
CA LEU A 6 -5.29 27.83 15.83
C LEU A 6 -4.56 27.18 14.62
N LEU A 7 -3.66 26.25 14.90
CA LEU A 7 -3.05 25.41 13.89
C LEU A 7 -3.99 24.22 13.61
N ILE A 8 -4.64 24.24 12.44
CA ILE A 8 -5.39 23.08 11.94
C ILE A 8 -4.41 22.28 11.10
N SER A 9 -4.02 21.10 11.60
CA SER A 9 -3.27 20.13 10.83
C SER A 9 -4.24 19.18 10.13
N ILE A 10 -4.16 19.09 8.80
CA ILE A 10 -4.91 18.13 8.01
C ILE A 10 -3.97 16.94 7.78
N PHE A 11 -4.37 15.75 8.23
CA PHE A 11 -3.68 14.51 7.93
C PHE A 11 -4.31 13.86 6.70
N THR A 12 -3.49 13.57 5.69
CA THR A 12 -3.96 13.09 4.38
C THR A 12 -3.55 11.65 4.16
N LEU A 13 -4.55 10.79 3.95
CA LEU A 13 -4.36 9.41 3.53
C LEU A 13 -4.91 9.23 2.11
N ALA A 14 -4.10 8.67 1.21
CA ALA A 14 -4.49 8.30 -0.14
C ALA A 14 -4.43 6.78 -0.33
N GLU A 15 -5.26 6.25 -1.21
CA GLU A 15 -5.22 4.86 -1.66
C GLU A 15 -5.08 4.83 -3.18
N LEU A 16 -4.22 3.94 -3.68
CA LEU A 16 -3.98 3.78 -5.11
C LEU A 16 -3.78 2.31 -5.47
N ASN A 17 -4.56 1.81 -6.43
CA ASN A 17 -4.19 0.58 -7.14
C ASN A 17 -3.18 0.95 -8.23
N CYS A 18 -1.97 0.41 -8.11
CA CYS A 18 -0.88 0.70 -9.06
C CYS A 18 -1.01 -0.03 -10.39
N GLU A 19 -2.07 -0.84 -10.59
CA GLU A 19 -2.31 -1.57 -11.84
C GLU A 19 -1.08 -2.37 -12.31
N ASN A 20 -0.53 -3.18 -11.42
CA ASN A 20 0.67 -4.01 -11.64
C ASN A 20 1.94 -3.15 -11.86
N LEU A 21 2.44 -2.54 -10.80
CA LEU A 21 3.71 -1.85 -10.81
C LEU A 21 4.85 -2.86 -10.63
N PHE A 22 5.36 -3.36 -11.77
CA PHE A 22 6.48 -4.29 -11.85
C PHE A 22 7.74 -3.58 -12.34
N ASP A 23 8.90 -4.06 -11.90
CA ASP A 23 10.16 -3.71 -12.55
C ASP A 23 10.37 -4.54 -13.84
N CYS A 24 11.59 -4.63 -14.36
CA CYS A 24 11.89 -5.35 -15.59
C CYS A 24 12.79 -6.57 -15.33
N VAL A 25 12.93 -6.99 -14.07
CA VAL A 25 13.81 -8.08 -13.63
C VAL A 25 12.97 -9.26 -13.20
N HIS A 26 13.24 -10.44 -13.79
CA HIS A 26 12.49 -11.65 -13.45
C HIS A 26 12.79 -12.14 -12.03
N ASP A 27 11.75 -12.33 -11.22
CA ASP A 27 11.85 -13.07 -9.97
C ASP A 27 11.60 -14.57 -10.25
N SER A 28 12.63 -15.37 -10.06
CA SER A 28 12.59 -16.82 -10.30
C SER A 28 11.57 -17.58 -9.44
N LEU A 29 11.04 -16.96 -8.39
CA LEU A 29 10.01 -17.53 -7.50
C LEU A 29 8.59 -17.11 -7.88
N LYS A 30 8.44 -16.27 -8.92
CA LYS A 30 7.16 -15.67 -9.32
C LYS A 30 6.84 -15.90 -10.80
N SER A 31 5.59 -15.74 -11.15
CA SER A 31 5.10 -15.81 -12.53
C SER A 31 4.91 -14.41 -13.12
N ASP A 32 5.98 -13.62 -13.15
CA ASP A 32 6.02 -12.22 -13.58
C ASP A 32 6.36 -12.04 -15.07
N TYR A 33 6.40 -13.13 -15.85
CA TYR A 33 6.84 -13.17 -17.25
C TYR A 33 6.19 -12.14 -18.16
N GLU A 34 4.98 -11.68 -17.83
CA GLU A 34 4.27 -10.64 -18.61
C GLU A 34 4.94 -9.26 -18.49
N TYR A 35 5.72 -9.03 -17.42
CA TYR A 35 6.34 -7.74 -17.10
C TYR A 35 7.84 -7.72 -17.42
N LEU A 36 8.24 -8.44 -18.45
CA LEU A 36 9.62 -8.51 -18.92
C LEU A 36 9.78 -7.87 -20.30
N PRO A 37 10.97 -7.38 -20.66
CA PRO A 37 11.21 -6.69 -21.93
C PRO A 37 10.93 -7.54 -23.18
N TYR A 38 11.06 -8.85 -23.05
CA TYR A 38 10.83 -9.83 -24.13
C TYR A 38 9.42 -10.44 -24.14
N SER A 39 8.56 -10.02 -23.20
CA SER A 39 7.16 -10.49 -23.12
C SER A 39 6.31 -9.88 -24.24
N GLU A 40 5.09 -10.41 -24.41
CA GLU A 40 4.11 -9.82 -25.33
C GLU A 40 3.76 -8.37 -24.98
N ARG A 41 3.78 -8.02 -23.69
CA ARG A 41 3.58 -6.63 -23.22
C ARG A 41 4.76 -5.73 -23.53
N LYS A 42 5.94 -6.29 -23.88
CA LYS A 42 7.19 -5.54 -24.12
C LYS A 42 7.46 -4.54 -23.00
N TRP A 43 7.43 -5.05 -21.76
CA TRP A 43 7.58 -4.24 -20.56
C TRP A 43 9.02 -3.76 -20.41
N SER A 44 9.33 -2.66 -21.05
CA SER A 44 10.68 -2.10 -21.11
C SER A 44 10.98 -1.20 -19.90
N VAL A 45 12.26 -0.94 -19.66
CA VAL A 45 12.75 0.01 -18.65
C VAL A 45 12.09 1.39 -18.81
N ASN A 46 11.88 1.85 -20.04
CA ASN A 46 11.21 3.14 -20.29
C ASN A 46 9.75 3.09 -19.81
N ARG A 47 9.02 2.03 -20.14
CA ARG A 47 7.62 1.87 -19.69
C ARG A 47 7.51 1.78 -18.17
N TYR A 48 8.45 1.12 -17.51
CA TYR A 48 8.53 1.09 -16.07
C TYR A 48 8.72 2.50 -15.47
N TRP A 49 9.67 3.28 -16.01
CA TRP A 49 9.91 4.64 -15.56
C TRP A 49 8.74 5.59 -15.87
N ASP A 50 8.08 5.43 -17.00
CA ASP A 50 6.88 6.18 -17.32
C ASP A 50 5.77 5.89 -16.31
N LYS A 51 5.60 4.62 -15.93
CA LYS A 51 4.62 4.22 -14.92
C LYS A 51 4.96 4.78 -13.53
N LEU A 52 6.21 4.66 -13.08
CA LEU A 52 6.66 5.28 -11.84
C LEU A 52 6.42 6.80 -11.83
N THR A 53 6.68 7.45 -12.96
CA THR A 53 6.46 8.88 -13.11
C THR A 53 4.98 9.25 -13.02
N ASN A 54 4.10 8.47 -13.66
CA ASN A 54 2.66 8.71 -13.62
C ASN A 54 2.08 8.48 -12.23
N ILE A 55 2.42 7.37 -11.56
CA ILE A 55 2.04 7.12 -10.16
C ILE A 55 2.51 8.27 -9.26
N SER A 56 3.74 8.74 -9.44
CA SER A 56 4.25 9.87 -8.65
C SER A 56 3.45 11.15 -8.87
N LYS A 57 3.03 11.44 -10.11
CA LYS A 57 2.17 12.60 -10.43
C LYS A 57 0.80 12.50 -9.79
N GLU A 58 0.19 11.30 -9.82
CA GLU A 58 -1.09 11.04 -9.17
C GLU A 58 -1.01 11.28 -7.67
N LEU A 59 0.03 10.76 -7.01
CA LEU A 59 0.24 10.96 -5.58
C LEU A 59 0.49 12.43 -5.23
N ILE A 60 1.26 13.16 -6.04
CA ILE A 60 1.45 14.60 -5.88
C ILE A 60 0.12 15.34 -6.01
N ALA A 61 -0.72 14.93 -6.95
CA ALA A 61 -2.03 15.55 -7.15
C ALA A 61 -3.00 15.27 -6.00
N CYS A 62 -2.92 14.08 -5.36
CA CYS A 62 -3.75 13.73 -4.19
C CYS A 62 -3.43 14.56 -2.94
N GLY A 63 -2.19 15.03 -2.79
CA GLY A 63 -1.80 15.84 -1.63
C GLY A 63 -2.19 17.31 -1.72
N GLY A 64 -2.51 17.79 -2.91
CA GLY A 64 -2.88 19.21 -3.14
C GLY A 64 -4.25 19.53 -2.56
N ASN A 65 -4.31 20.46 -1.62
CA ASN A 65 -5.58 21.05 -1.20
C ASN A 65 -6.02 22.08 -2.27
N SER A 66 -7.18 21.85 -2.88
CA SER A 66 -7.73 22.75 -3.89
C SER A 66 -8.01 24.18 -3.39
N ALA A 67 -8.00 24.40 -2.08
CA ALA A 67 -8.19 25.70 -1.45
C ALA A 67 -6.88 26.44 -1.13
N SER A 68 -5.75 25.76 -1.06
CA SER A 68 -4.42 26.36 -0.89
C SER A 68 -3.57 26.04 -2.13
N LYS A 69 -2.81 27.01 -2.62
CA LYS A 69 -1.86 26.78 -3.72
C LYS A 69 -0.63 25.98 -3.29
N ASP A 70 -0.63 25.45 -2.07
CA ASP A 70 0.47 24.67 -1.53
C ASP A 70 0.34 23.21 -1.97
N LEU A 71 1.31 22.77 -2.75
CA LEU A 71 1.49 21.37 -3.13
C LEU A 71 2.01 20.60 -1.90
N SER A 72 1.11 20.11 -1.07
CA SER A 72 1.45 19.14 -0.02
C SER A 72 1.41 17.72 -0.61
N LEU A 73 2.29 16.85 -0.14
CA LEU A 73 2.24 15.43 -0.46
C LEU A 73 1.34 14.72 0.57
N PRO A 74 0.66 13.61 0.23
CA PRO A 74 -0.06 12.82 1.22
C PRO A 74 0.86 12.37 2.38
N ASP A 75 0.35 12.39 3.60
CA ASP A 75 1.10 11.89 4.76
C ASP A 75 1.31 10.38 4.67
N ILE A 76 0.29 9.68 4.18
CA ILE A 76 0.32 8.24 3.90
C ILE A 76 -0.29 7.99 2.51
N CYS A 77 0.31 7.06 1.77
CA CYS A 77 -0.35 6.44 0.63
C CYS A 77 -0.27 4.92 0.72
N VAL A 78 -1.43 4.28 0.72
CA VAL A 78 -1.59 2.83 0.61
C VAL A 78 -1.63 2.46 -0.85
N MET A 79 -0.89 1.42 -1.23
CA MET A 79 -0.78 0.98 -2.61
C MET A 79 -1.01 -0.52 -2.73
N CYS A 80 -1.80 -0.91 -3.73
CA CYS A 80 -1.98 -2.29 -4.15
C CYS A 80 -1.29 -2.55 -5.48
N GLU A 81 -1.01 -3.82 -5.75
CA GLU A 81 -0.36 -4.28 -7.00
C GLU A 81 1.03 -3.67 -7.19
N VAL A 82 1.81 -3.63 -6.12
CA VAL A 82 3.25 -3.37 -6.14
C VAL A 82 4.01 -4.69 -6.08
N GLU A 83 5.11 -4.78 -6.81
CA GLU A 83 5.81 -6.06 -6.95
C GLU A 83 6.72 -6.37 -5.76
N ASN A 84 7.71 -5.51 -5.51
CA ASN A 84 8.81 -5.83 -4.61
C ASN A 84 9.42 -4.59 -3.95
N ASP A 85 10.39 -4.84 -3.07
CA ASP A 85 11.13 -3.82 -2.33
C ASP A 85 11.91 -2.86 -3.24
N SER A 86 12.43 -3.37 -4.36
CA SER A 86 13.14 -2.53 -5.35
C SER A 86 12.21 -1.48 -5.94
N VAL A 87 10.98 -1.88 -6.31
CA VAL A 87 9.97 -0.98 -6.86
C VAL A 87 9.62 0.12 -5.85
N MET A 88 9.41 -0.22 -4.57
CA MET A 88 9.13 0.73 -3.50
C MET A 88 10.31 1.68 -3.26
N THR A 89 11.53 1.16 -3.29
CA THR A 89 12.74 1.97 -3.21
C THR A 89 12.85 2.95 -4.39
N TYR A 90 12.61 2.49 -5.61
CA TYR A 90 12.66 3.38 -6.79
C TYR A 90 11.58 4.44 -6.73
N LEU A 91 10.36 4.08 -6.29
CA LEU A 91 9.26 5.03 -6.12
C LEU A 91 9.62 6.12 -5.10
N THR A 92 10.12 5.74 -3.93
CA THR A 92 10.37 6.69 -2.83
C THR A 92 11.69 7.46 -2.98
N ARG A 93 12.73 6.87 -3.59
CA ARG A 93 14.09 7.43 -3.62
C ARG A 93 14.53 7.93 -5.00
N ARG A 94 13.89 7.50 -6.10
CA ARG A 94 14.35 7.79 -7.44
C ARG A 94 13.33 8.48 -8.35
N SER A 95 12.03 8.36 -8.06
CA SER A 95 10.95 8.98 -8.81
C SER A 95 10.82 10.49 -8.54
N LEU A 96 9.71 11.08 -8.96
CA LEU A 96 9.38 12.47 -8.61
C LEU A 96 9.18 12.66 -7.09
N LEU A 97 8.88 11.58 -6.35
CA LEU A 97 8.70 11.60 -4.89
C LEU A 97 10.01 11.61 -4.09
N ARG A 98 11.18 11.52 -4.74
CA ARG A 98 12.50 11.40 -4.08
C ARG A 98 12.83 12.49 -3.06
N LYS A 99 12.18 13.65 -3.15
CA LYS A 99 12.32 14.76 -2.19
C LYS A 99 11.20 14.79 -1.14
N GLY A 100 10.23 13.89 -1.23
CA GLY A 100 9.08 13.84 -0.33
C GLY A 100 9.40 13.28 1.06
N GLY A 101 10.60 12.69 1.25
CA GLY A 101 11.02 12.15 2.54
C GLY A 101 10.28 10.88 2.96
N TYR A 102 9.62 10.19 2.03
CA TYR A 102 8.87 8.98 2.33
C TYR A 102 9.75 7.82 2.77
N ASP A 103 9.31 7.12 3.79
CA ASP A 103 9.67 5.73 4.06
C ASP A 103 8.54 4.80 3.61
N TYR A 104 8.77 3.50 3.62
CA TYR A 104 7.77 2.54 3.20
C TYR A 104 7.80 1.24 4.01
N VAL A 105 6.68 0.53 3.96
CA VAL A 105 6.52 -0.86 4.39
C VAL A 105 5.70 -1.60 3.34
N MET A 106 5.93 -2.90 3.19
CA MET A 106 5.16 -3.73 2.28
C MET A 106 5.08 -5.17 2.77
N THR A 107 4.11 -5.91 2.25
CA THR A 107 4.08 -7.36 2.41
C THR A 107 5.10 -8.03 1.48
N GLN A 108 5.41 -9.29 1.81
CA GLN A 108 6.11 -10.21 0.91
C GLN A 108 5.29 -11.49 0.89
N SER A 109 4.21 -11.43 0.15
CA SER A 109 3.23 -12.51 0.10
C SER A 109 3.69 -13.65 -0.80
N MET A 110 2.98 -14.75 -0.69
CA MET A 110 3.19 -15.90 -1.55
C MET A 110 2.33 -15.85 -2.83
N ASP A 111 1.78 -14.69 -3.20
CA ASP A 111 1.06 -14.55 -4.47
C ASP A 111 1.97 -14.95 -5.64
N ASN A 112 1.49 -15.85 -6.49
CA ASN A 112 2.28 -16.42 -7.57
C ASN A 112 2.69 -15.38 -8.64
N ARG A 113 1.93 -14.32 -8.80
CA ARG A 113 2.25 -13.26 -9.76
C ARG A 113 3.32 -12.30 -9.24
N GLY A 114 3.55 -12.28 -7.90
CA GLY A 114 4.47 -11.37 -7.27
C GLY A 114 3.89 -9.99 -6.99
N ILE A 115 2.58 -9.85 -6.83
CA ILE A 115 1.99 -8.59 -6.41
C ILE A 115 1.70 -8.57 -4.92
N ASP A 116 1.93 -7.41 -4.34
CA ASP A 116 1.85 -7.18 -2.91
C ASP A 116 1.08 -5.90 -2.57
N VAL A 117 0.96 -5.63 -1.27
CA VAL A 117 0.39 -4.40 -0.71
C VAL A 117 1.52 -3.64 -0.03
N GLY A 118 1.60 -2.35 -0.28
CA GLY A 118 2.59 -1.49 0.33
C GLY A 118 1.99 -0.18 0.83
N MET A 119 2.74 0.49 1.69
CA MET A 119 2.42 1.80 2.20
C MET A 119 3.68 2.66 2.18
N ILE A 120 3.59 3.85 1.60
CA ILE A 120 4.58 4.90 1.80
C ILE A 120 4.02 5.91 2.81
N TYR A 121 4.88 6.45 3.64
CA TYR A 121 4.49 7.40 4.68
C TYR A 121 5.58 8.43 4.94
N GLN A 122 5.19 9.61 5.38
CA GLN A 122 6.12 10.66 5.81
C GLN A 122 6.44 10.48 7.31
N PRO A 123 7.69 10.15 7.70
CA PRO A 123 8.06 9.97 9.11
C PRO A 123 7.85 11.21 9.98
N SER A 124 7.77 12.40 9.36
CA SER A 124 7.51 13.66 10.07
C SER A 124 6.06 13.81 10.55
N SER A 125 5.10 13.13 9.88
CA SER A 125 3.66 13.21 10.21
C SER A 125 3.08 11.90 10.71
N PHE A 126 3.73 10.77 10.42
CA PHE A 126 3.35 9.44 10.86
C PHE A 126 4.56 8.66 11.37
N ARG A 127 4.70 8.57 12.69
CA ARG A 127 5.76 7.79 13.32
C ARG A 127 5.36 6.32 13.42
N LEU A 128 5.82 5.53 12.47
CA LEU A 128 5.54 4.09 12.46
C LEU A 128 6.03 3.42 13.75
N VAL A 129 5.16 2.64 14.40
CA VAL A 129 5.44 1.93 15.65
C VAL A 129 5.56 0.43 15.42
N ASN A 130 4.65 -0.15 14.62
CA ASN A 130 4.65 -1.59 14.37
C ASN A 130 4.02 -1.93 13.03
N THR A 131 4.45 -3.06 12.45
CA THR A 131 3.86 -3.65 11.25
C THR A 131 3.70 -5.16 11.39
N ILE A 132 2.63 -5.71 10.83
CA ILE A 132 2.37 -7.15 10.78
C ILE A 132 1.83 -7.50 9.39
N SER A 133 2.35 -8.56 8.79
CA SER A 133 1.75 -9.19 7.61
C SER A 133 0.91 -10.39 8.06
N PHE A 134 -0.40 -10.28 7.92
CA PHE A 134 -1.30 -11.41 8.17
C PHE A 134 -1.38 -12.27 6.93
N ARG A 135 -0.72 -13.41 6.99
CA ARG A 135 -0.74 -14.39 5.89
C ARG A 135 -2.11 -15.04 5.81
N LEU A 136 -2.68 -15.06 4.60
CA LEU A 136 -3.91 -15.80 4.37
C LEU A 136 -3.62 -17.31 4.29
N PRO A 137 -4.39 -18.15 4.98
CA PRO A 137 -4.21 -19.59 4.91
C PRO A 137 -4.33 -20.11 3.47
N THR A 138 -3.41 -20.98 3.10
CA THR A 138 -3.50 -21.74 1.85
C THR A 138 -4.46 -22.89 2.06
N THR A 139 -5.44 -23.03 1.18
CA THR A 139 -6.33 -24.20 1.16
C THR A 139 -5.93 -25.14 0.04
N GLU A 140 -6.15 -26.42 0.22
CA GLU A 140 -5.77 -27.45 -0.76
C GLU A 140 -6.37 -27.14 -2.15
N GLY A 141 -5.55 -27.21 -3.18
CA GLY A 141 -5.94 -26.88 -4.57
C GLY A 141 -6.04 -25.39 -4.90
N HIS A 142 -5.52 -24.50 -4.05
CA HIS A 142 -5.55 -23.07 -4.27
C HIS A 142 -4.15 -22.44 -4.20
N SER A 143 -3.87 -21.56 -5.15
CA SER A 143 -2.64 -20.74 -5.10
C SER A 143 -2.69 -19.77 -3.95
N PRO A 144 -1.55 -19.52 -3.28
CA PRO A 144 -1.44 -18.45 -2.30
C PRO A 144 -1.86 -17.10 -2.88
N THR A 145 -2.35 -16.22 -2.03
CA THR A 145 -2.74 -14.85 -2.41
C THR A 145 -2.04 -13.83 -1.51
N ARG A 146 -2.32 -12.55 -1.74
CA ARG A 146 -1.72 -11.43 -1.02
C ARG A 146 -2.02 -11.48 0.47
N ASP A 147 -1.03 -11.13 1.26
CA ASP A 147 -1.18 -10.94 2.70
C ASP A 147 -1.94 -9.64 2.99
N ILE A 148 -2.49 -9.51 4.20
CA ILE A 148 -3.02 -8.25 4.71
C ILE A 148 -1.88 -7.55 5.43
N LEU A 149 -1.56 -6.32 5.04
CA LEU A 149 -0.59 -5.50 5.75
C LEU A 149 -1.31 -4.70 6.84
N TYR A 150 -0.82 -4.83 8.06
CA TYR A 150 -1.17 -3.96 9.17
C TYR A 150 0.00 -3.06 9.49
N ALA A 151 -0.29 -1.77 9.71
CA ALA A 151 0.65 -0.81 10.24
C ALA A 151 -0.02 0.01 11.35
N CYS A 152 0.67 0.25 12.44
CA CYS A 152 0.24 1.24 13.40
C CYS A 152 1.33 2.28 13.63
N GLY A 153 0.90 3.51 13.85
CA GLY A 153 1.79 4.64 14.07
C GLY A 153 1.08 5.82 14.70
N GLU A 154 1.88 6.72 15.19
CA GLU A 154 1.46 7.91 15.89
C GLU A 154 1.47 9.11 14.93
N ILE A 155 0.39 9.87 14.92
CA ILE A 155 0.27 11.12 14.16
C ILE A 155 0.59 12.34 15.03
N SER A 156 0.75 13.50 14.39
CA SER A 156 1.25 14.73 15.03
C SER A 156 0.43 15.24 16.24
N ASN A 157 -0.83 14.85 16.37
CA ASN A 157 -1.67 15.20 17.53
C ASN A 157 -1.55 14.20 18.70
N GLY A 158 -0.70 13.17 18.60
CA GLY A 158 -0.50 12.11 19.60
C GLY A 158 -1.45 10.92 19.48
N ASP A 159 -2.39 10.93 18.53
CA ASP A 159 -3.25 9.80 18.28
C ASP A 159 -2.50 8.65 17.60
N THR A 160 -2.84 7.42 17.97
CA THR A 160 -2.38 6.23 17.28
C THR A 160 -3.40 5.80 16.23
N LEU A 161 -2.96 5.66 14.98
CA LEU A 161 -3.76 5.08 13.91
C LEU A 161 -3.36 3.63 13.67
N HIS A 162 -4.36 2.79 13.44
CA HIS A 162 -4.24 1.39 13.07
C HIS A 162 -4.77 1.22 11.65
N ILE A 163 -3.90 0.89 10.70
CA ILE A 163 -4.23 0.84 9.28
C ILE A 163 -4.09 -0.60 8.79
N TYR A 164 -5.18 -1.14 8.27
CA TYR A 164 -5.21 -2.46 7.63
C TYR A 164 -5.36 -2.29 6.12
N MET A 165 -4.42 -2.78 5.37
CA MET A 165 -4.36 -2.66 3.92
C MET A 165 -4.63 -4.02 3.28
N VAL A 166 -5.69 -4.10 2.48
CA VAL A 166 -6.22 -5.35 1.94
C VAL A 166 -6.41 -5.24 0.43
N HIS A 167 -5.79 -6.13 -0.32
CA HIS A 167 -6.08 -6.28 -1.73
C HIS A 167 -6.80 -7.61 -2.01
N LEU A 168 -8.13 -7.55 -2.05
CA LEU A 168 -8.97 -8.72 -2.22
C LEU A 168 -8.80 -9.37 -3.61
N PRO A 169 -8.90 -10.71 -3.71
CA PRO A 169 -8.87 -11.41 -4.98
C PRO A 169 -9.95 -10.92 -5.95
N SER A 170 -9.58 -10.80 -7.23
CA SER A 170 -10.49 -10.43 -8.31
C SER A 170 -11.65 -11.42 -8.43
N ARG A 171 -12.80 -10.95 -8.94
CA ARG A 171 -13.96 -11.79 -9.29
C ARG A 171 -13.82 -12.44 -10.67
N LEU A 172 -12.73 -12.20 -11.40
CA LEU A 172 -12.48 -12.81 -12.72
C LEU A 172 -12.26 -14.31 -12.58
N GLY A 173 -12.77 -15.08 -13.54
CA GLY A 173 -12.64 -16.54 -13.57
C GLY A 173 -13.72 -17.25 -12.74
N ASN A 174 -13.32 -18.20 -11.88
CA ASN A 174 -14.27 -18.97 -11.08
C ASN A 174 -14.81 -18.14 -9.90
N VAL A 175 -16.03 -17.64 -10.05
CA VAL A 175 -16.71 -16.76 -9.08
C VAL A 175 -16.82 -17.41 -7.70
N THR A 176 -17.12 -18.71 -7.63
CA THR A 176 -17.26 -19.43 -6.34
C THR A 176 -15.93 -19.48 -5.60
N LYS A 177 -14.83 -19.81 -6.30
CA LYS A 177 -13.49 -19.81 -5.71
C LYS A 177 -13.07 -18.40 -5.26
N ALA A 178 -13.29 -17.40 -6.12
CA ALA A 178 -12.98 -16.02 -5.77
C ALA A 178 -13.74 -15.57 -4.51
N MET A 179 -15.00 -15.97 -4.36
CA MET A 179 -15.81 -15.65 -3.17
C MET A 179 -15.25 -16.30 -1.90
N GLN A 180 -14.81 -17.55 -1.96
CA GLN A 180 -14.21 -18.25 -0.82
C GLN A 180 -12.96 -17.53 -0.31
N PHE A 181 -12.07 -17.10 -1.22
CA PHE A 181 -10.87 -16.33 -0.85
C PHE A 181 -11.19 -14.96 -0.29
N ARG A 182 -12.17 -14.28 -0.87
CA ARG A 182 -12.63 -12.98 -0.35
C ARG A 182 -13.21 -13.12 1.06
N MET A 183 -14.00 -14.18 1.31
CA MET A 183 -14.51 -14.49 2.64
C MET A 183 -13.38 -14.81 3.63
N LEU A 184 -12.38 -15.59 3.21
CA LEU A 184 -11.22 -15.91 4.03
C LEU A 184 -10.45 -14.65 4.43
N ALA A 185 -10.16 -13.77 3.47
CA ALA A 185 -9.49 -12.51 3.72
C ALA A 185 -10.31 -11.61 4.67
N ALA A 186 -11.62 -11.50 4.42
CA ALA A 186 -12.51 -10.72 5.28
C ALA A 186 -12.59 -11.28 6.72
N THR A 187 -12.62 -12.61 6.86
CA THR A 187 -12.62 -13.25 8.19
C THR A 187 -11.29 -13.03 8.91
N THR A 188 -10.17 -13.17 8.21
CA THR A 188 -8.83 -12.91 8.78
C THR A 188 -8.72 -11.46 9.25
N LEU A 189 -9.14 -10.51 8.42
CA LEU A 189 -9.19 -9.09 8.76
C LEU A 189 -10.07 -8.83 9.98
N ARG A 190 -11.28 -9.39 9.98
CA ARG A 190 -12.23 -9.23 11.08
C ARG A 190 -11.65 -9.74 12.41
N ASN A 191 -11.06 -10.92 12.41
CA ASN A 191 -10.43 -11.49 13.59
C ASN A 191 -9.28 -10.62 14.12
N ALA A 192 -8.48 -10.06 13.22
CA ALA A 192 -7.39 -9.15 13.59
C ALA A 192 -7.92 -7.87 14.24
N ILE A 193 -8.97 -7.27 13.67
CA ILE A 193 -9.62 -6.07 14.20
C ILE A 193 -10.28 -6.37 15.56
N ASP A 194 -11.02 -7.48 15.68
CA ASP A 194 -11.67 -7.86 16.94
C ASP A 194 -10.64 -8.07 18.05
N SER A 195 -9.50 -8.72 17.74
CA SER A 195 -8.40 -8.89 18.67
C SER A 195 -7.80 -7.56 19.14
N LEU A 196 -7.67 -6.59 18.23
CA LEU A 196 -7.21 -5.24 18.57
C LEU A 196 -8.24 -4.53 19.47
N CYS A 197 -9.52 -4.58 19.13
CA CYS A 197 -10.58 -3.94 19.90
C CYS A 197 -10.74 -4.50 21.32
N LEU A 198 -10.40 -5.79 21.54
CA LEU A 198 -10.39 -6.38 22.88
C LEU A 198 -9.30 -5.76 23.77
N ILE A 199 -8.17 -5.38 23.19
CA ILE A 199 -7.03 -4.78 23.90
C ILE A 199 -7.17 -3.24 23.98
N SER A 200 -7.68 -2.65 22.92
CA SER A 200 -7.83 -1.20 22.77
C SER A 200 -9.21 -0.87 22.18
N PRO A 201 -10.26 -0.77 23.04
CA PRO A 201 -11.63 -0.53 22.57
C PRO A 201 -11.82 0.79 21.82
N GLU A 202 -10.98 1.79 22.09
CA GLU A 202 -11.01 3.12 21.47
C GLU A 202 -10.01 3.25 20.30
N ALA A 203 -9.51 2.13 19.77
CA ALA A 203 -8.55 2.16 18.66
C ALA A 203 -9.11 2.87 17.44
N LYS A 204 -8.33 3.78 16.85
CA LYS A 204 -8.66 4.48 15.62
C LYS A 204 -8.21 3.62 14.43
N ILE A 205 -9.17 2.97 13.78
CA ILE A 205 -8.91 1.96 12.75
C ILE A 205 -9.35 2.47 11.38
N ILE A 206 -8.48 2.27 10.39
CA ILE A 206 -8.73 2.50 8.96
C ILE A 206 -8.53 1.16 8.23
N VAL A 207 -9.44 0.84 7.29
CA VAL A 207 -9.37 -0.36 6.44
C VAL A 207 -9.48 0.05 4.99
#